data_686df4ac228669535497e2f3b392b793
#
_entry.id   686df4ac228669535497e2f3b392b793
#
_cell.length_a   1.000
_cell.length_b   1.000
_cell.length_c   1.000
_cell.angle_alpha   90.00
_cell.angle_beta   90.00
_cell.angle_gamma   90.00
#
_symmetry.space_group_name_H-M   'P 1'
#
loop_
_entity.id
_entity.type
_entity.pdbx_description
1 polymer ?
#
loop_
_entity_poly.entity_id
_entity_poly.type
_entity_poly.pdbx_seq_one_letter_code
_entity_poly.pdbx_strand_id
1 'polypeptide(L)'
;DSLCWLLNIRGADVPKNPIVHGFAVLLDDGQVDLFLDPAKLDDAVRAHLGEGVTLHPVDGFAPALKSLAGPVRVDKGTAPLAVADILHVAGIEVQWGDDPCRLPKACKNAAEIAATREAHLRDGAAMVEFLRWLDEASPSGGLTEISVVQALEGFRRATNALHDISFDTICGSGPNGA
;
A
#
# COMPACT_ATOMS: atom_id res chain seq x y z
N ASP A 1 -5.55 -0.46 1.09
CA ASP A 1 -4.68 -0.99 0.04
C ASP A 1 -5.44 -1.44 -1.21
N SER A 2 -6.66 -1.98 -1.09
CA SER A 2 -7.47 -2.43 -2.23
C SER A 2 -7.78 -1.33 -3.23
N LEU A 3 -8.11 -0.13 -2.74
CA LEU A 3 -8.31 1.05 -3.58
C LEU A 3 -7.07 1.35 -4.44
N CYS A 4 -5.88 1.35 -3.83
CA CYS A 4 -4.63 1.60 -4.54
C CYS A 4 -4.33 0.53 -5.59
N TRP A 5 -4.66 -0.73 -5.28
CA TRP A 5 -4.50 -1.82 -6.23
C TRP A 5 -5.51 -1.74 -7.38
N LEU A 6 -6.80 -1.51 -7.07
CA LEU A 6 -7.88 -1.44 -8.06
C LEU A 6 -7.62 -0.33 -9.09
N LEU A 7 -7.23 0.85 -8.62
CA LEU A 7 -7.00 2.02 -9.46
C LEU A 7 -5.55 2.14 -9.95
N ASN A 8 -4.69 1.23 -9.53
CA ASN A 8 -3.24 1.24 -9.81
C ASN A 8 -2.58 2.60 -9.50
N ILE A 9 -2.93 3.18 -8.37
CA ILE A 9 -2.35 4.41 -7.84
C ILE A 9 -1.52 4.14 -6.59
N ARG A 10 -0.59 5.02 -6.31
CA ARG A 10 0.27 4.95 -5.12
C ARG A 10 0.27 6.32 -4.43
N GLY A 11 0.53 6.31 -3.13
CA GLY A 11 0.63 7.51 -2.31
C GLY A 11 1.67 7.34 -1.21
N ALA A 12 1.84 8.37 -0.41
CA ALA A 12 2.81 8.42 0.68
C ALA A 12 2.16 8.80 2.02
N ASP A 13 0.88 8.48 2.20
CA ASP A 13 0.16 8.83 3.42
C ASP A 13 0.55 7.97 4.63
N VAL A 14 1.11 6.79 4.38
CA VAL A 14 1.62 5.91 5.42
C VAL A 14 3.10 5.66 5.16
N PRO A 15 3.99 5.97 6.12
CA PRO A 15 5.42 5.73 5.96
C PRO A 15 5.70 4.29 5.53
N LYS A 16 6.58 4.11 4.57
CA LYS A 16 7.03 2.82 4.03
C LYS A 16 5.94 1.97 3.35
N ASN A 17 4.74 2.52 3.21
CA ASN A 17 3.64 1.88 2.48
C ASN A 17 3.20 2.79 1.34
N PRO A 18 3.24 2.32 0.07
CA PRO A 18 2.90 3.14 -1.08
C PRO A 18 1.38 3.24 -1.27
N ILE A 19 0.67 3.72 -0.26
CA ILE A 19 -0.79 3.84 -0.27
C ILE A 19 -1.24 5.28 -0.05
N VAL A 20 -2.40 5.61 -0.60
CA VAL A 20 -3.13 6.83 -0.32
C VAL A 20 -4.34 6.53 0.56
N HIS A 21 -4.61 7.39 1.52
CA HIS A 21 -5.84 7.34 2.32
C HIS A 21 -7.00 7.96 1.52
N GLY A 22 -8.06 7.19 1.38
CA GLY A 22 -9.28 7.59 0.72
C GLY A 22 -10.33 6.50 0.80
N PHE A 23 -11.49 6.80 0.24
CA PHE A 23 -12.58 5.84 0.10
C PHE A 23 -12.96 5.71 -1.37
N ALA A 24 -13.54 4.57 -1.73
CA ALA A 24 -14.11 4.40 -3.06
C ALA A 24 -15.43 3.63 -2.97
N VAL A 25 -16.33 3.99 -3.86
CA VAL A 25 -17.54 3.21 -4.14
C VAL A 25 -17.41 2.68 -5.57
N LEU A 26 -17.36 1.37 -5.71
CA LEU A 26 -17.39 0.70 -7.01
C LEU A 26 -18.84 0.39 -7.35
N LEU A 27 -19.32 0.94 -8.45
CA LEU A 27 -20.66 0.74 -8.93
C LEU A 27 -20.76 -0.54 -9.80
N ASP A 28 -21.96 -1.04 -9.99
CA ASP A 28 -22.23 -2.26 -10.75
C ASP A 28 -21.99 -2.12 -12.26
N ASP A 29 -21.97 -0.89 -12.78
CA ASP A 29 -21.59 -0.55 -14.14
C ASP A 29 -20.07 -0.42 -14.36
N GLY A 30 -19.28 -0.60 -13.29
CA GLY A 30 -17.82 -0.49 -13.28
C GLY A 30 -17.28 0.92 -13.09
N GLN A 31 -18.14 1.93 -12.93
CA GLN A 31 -17.69 3.26 -12.53
C GLN A 31 -17.24 3.29 -11.08
N VAL A 32 -16.32 4.18 -10.75
CA VAL A 32 -15.79 4.35 -9.40
C VAL A 32 -15.93 5.79 -8.95
N ASP A 33 -16.62 5.99 -7.84
CA ASP A 33 -16.55 7.25 -7.09
C ASP A 33 -15.37 7.20 -6.12
N LEU A 34 -14.38 8.05 -6.34
CA LEU A 34 -13.16 8.11 -5.55
C LEU A 34 -13.15 9.35 -4.66
N PHE A 35 -13.09 9.15 -3.35
CA PHE A 35 -13.11 10.20 -2.33
C PHE A 35 -11.74 10.33 -1.68
N LEU A 36 -11.02 11.39 -2.02
CA LEU A 36 -9.73 11.70 -1.40
C LEU A 36 -9.44 13.20 -1.47
N ASP A 37 -8.39 13.65 -0.80
CA ASP A 37 -7.96 15.04 -0.83
C ASP A 37 -7.52 15.41 -2.26
N PRO A 38 -8.19 16.38 -2.92
CA PRO A 38 -7.86 16.79 -4.28
C PRO A 38 -6.41 17.31 -4.45
N ALA A 39 -5.78 17.78 -3.37
CA ALA A 39 -4.40 18.27 -3.40
C ALA A 39 -3.38 17.13 -3.65
N LYS A 40 -3.78 15.87 -3.48
CA LYS A 40 -2.96 14.68 -3.75
C LYS A 40 -2.98 14.26 -5.22
N LEU A 41 -3.81 14.87 -6.03
CA LEU A 41 -4.03 14.49 -7.42
C LEU A 41 -3.38 15.52 -8.35
N ASP A 42 -2.27 15.15 -8.96
CA ASP A 42 -1.71 15.90 -10.08
C ASP A 42 -2.40 15.54 -11.42
N ASP A 43 -2.05 16.26 -12.47
CA ASP A 43 -2.65 16.05 -13.80
C ASP A 43 -2.33 14.66 -14.38
N ALA A 44 -1.17 14.09 -14.05
CA ALA A 44 -0.78 12.77 -14.51
C ALA A 44 -1.65 11.68 -13.87
N VAL A 45 -1.91 11.77 -12.57
CA VAL A 45 -2.81 10.85 -11.86
C VAL A 45 -4.25 10.99 -12.37
N ARG A 46 -4.73 12.23 -12.60
CA ARG A 46 -6.07 12.47 -13.17
C ARG A 46 -6.22 11.84 -14.56
N ALA A 47 -5.22 12.02 -15.42
CA ALA A 47 -5.21 11.41 -16.75
C ALA A 47 -5.15 9.86 -16.69
N HIS A 48 -4.40 9.30 -15.71
CA HIS A 48 -4.32 7.86 -15.50
C HIS A 48 -5.66 7.26 -15.05
N LEU A 49 -6.39 7.92 -14.17
CA LEU A 49 -7.69 7.46 -13.67
C LEU A 49 -8.76 7.45 -14.78
N GLY A 50 -8.68 8.38 -15.72
CA GLY A 50 -9.57 8.44 -16.89
C GLY A 50 -11.04 8.72 -16.54
N GLU A 51 -11.92 8.44 -17.51
CA GLU A 51 -13.36 8.75 -17.42
C GLU A 51 -14.16 7.77 -16.54
N GLY A 52 -13.58 6.61 -16.21
CA GLY A 52 -14.22 5.60 -15.36
C GLY A 52 -14.17 5.92 -13.86
N VAL A 53 -13.51 7.03 -13.48
CA VAL A 53 -13.35 7.42 -12.08
C VAL A 53 -13.82 8.85 -11.86
N THR A 54 -14.85 9.03 -11.06
CA THR A 54 -15.32 10.35 -10.62
C THR A 54 -14.64 10.73 -9.30
N LEU A 55 -14.04 11.91 -9.29
CA LEU A 55 -13.27 12.41 -8.14
C LEU A 55 -14.12 13.29 -7.24
N HIS A 56 -14.09 13.01 -5.95
CA HIS A 56 -14.81 13.75 -4.93
C HIS A 56 -13.89 14.11 -3.76
N PRO A 57 -14.15 15.23 -3.05
CA PRO A 57 -13.50 15.49 -1.77
C PRO A 57 -13.97 14.48 -0.71
N VAL A 58 -13.12 14.22 0.29
CA VAL A 58 -13.37 13.19 1.33
C VAL A 58 -14.68 13.42 2.09
N ASP A 59 -15.05 14.68 2.35
CA ASP A 59 -16.28 15.04 3.04
C ASP A 59 -17.56 14.70 2.25
N GLY A 60 -17.44 14.49 0.93
CA GLY A 60 -18.51 13.98 0.08
C GLY A 60 -18.85 12.51 0.28
N PHE A 61 -18.00 11.73 0.95
CA PHE A 61 -18.19 10.28 1.07
C PHE A 61 -19.45 9.88 1.83
N ALA A 62 -19.66 10.44 3.03
CA ALA A 62 -20.85 10.12 3.82
C ALA A 62 -22.18 10.56 3.17
N PRO A 63 -22.29 11.76 2.53
CA PRO A 63 -23.42 12.11 1.71
C PRO A 63 -23.66 11.14 0.54
N ALA A 64 -22.60 10.75 -0.18
CA ALA A 64 -22.71 9.82 -1.30
C ALA A 64 -23.24 8.45 -0.88
N LEU A 65 -22.75 7.91 0.24
CA LEU A 65 -23.27 6.64 0.78
C LEU A 65 -24.78 6.69 1.02
N LYS A 66 -25.32 7.81 1.51
CA LYS A 66 -26.75 7.99 1.78
C LYS A 66 -27.62 8.05 0.52
N SER A 67 -27.02 8.35 -0.62
CA SER A 67 -27.71 8.48 -1.92
C SER A 67 -27.66 7.20 -2.77
N LEU A 68 -26.94 6.16 -2.31
CA LEU A 68 -26.85 4.91 -3.05
C LEU A 68 -28.21 4.20 -3.14
N ALA A 69 -28.45 3.58 -4.28
CA ALA A 69 -29.56 2.64 -4.44
C ALA A 69 -29.02 1.24 -4.06
N GLY A 70 -29.42 0.74 -2.87
CA GLY A 70 -28.93 -0.53 -2.34
C GLY A 70 -29.38 -1.75 -3.16
N PRO A 71 -28.88 -2.93 -2.84
CA PRO A 71 -28.01 -3.25 -1.70
C PRO A 71 -26.55 -2.86 -1.91
N VAL A 72 -25.84 -2.57 -0.81
CA VAL A 72 -24.42 -2.22 -0.85
C VAL A 72 -23.59 -3.32 -0.20
N ARG A 73 -22.62 -3.85 -0.92
CA ARG A 73 -21.65 -4.82 -0.39
C ARG A 73 -20.60 -4.11 0.45
N VAL A 74 -20.40 -4.57 1.67
CA VAL A 74 -19.43 -4.02 2.63
C VAL A 74 -18.57 -5.15 3.18
N ASP A 75 -17.24 -4.97 3.14
CA ASP A 75 -16.32 -5.91 3.78
C ASP A 75 -16.27 -5.70 5.28
N LYS A 76 -16.69 -6.72 6.03
CA LYS A 76 -16.71 -6.68 7.50
C LYS A 76 -15.30 -6.55 8.12
N GLY A 77 -14.27 -7.03 7.43
CA GLY A 77 -12.90 -7.07 7.96
C GLY A 77 -12.16 -5.74 7.88
N THR A 78 -12.49 -4.91 6.89
CA THR A 78 -11.69 -3.71 6.57
C THR A 78 -12.49 -2.41 6.47
N ALA A 79 -13.80 -2.48 6.23
CA ALA A 79 -14.63 -1.28 6.17
C ALA A 79 -14.81 -0.66 7.56
N PRO A 80 -14.71 0.67 7.71
CA PRO A 80 -15.06 1.34 8.95
C PRO A 80 -16.51 1.08 9.34
N LEU A 81 -16.77 0.86 10.64
CA LEU A 81 -18.13 0.62 11.15
C LEU A 81 -19.10 1.73 10.73
N ALA A 82 -18.64 2.98 10.70
CA ALA A 82 -19.42 4.13 10.27
C ALA A 82 -20.06 3.98 8.87
N VAL A 83 -19.46 3.19 7.96
CA VAL A 83 -20.03 2.91 6.63
C VAL A 83 -21.35 2.17 6.78
N ALA A 84 -21.36 1.09 7.55
CA ALA A 84 -22.58 0.31 7.79
C ALA A 84 -23.64 1.12 8.53
N ASP A 85 -23.24 1.93 9.52
CA ASP A 85 -24.15 2.78 10.29
C ASP A 85 -24.82 3.83 9.38
N ILE A 86 -24.08 4.48 8.49
CA ILE A 86 -24.60 5.46 7.54
C ILE A 86 -25.61 4.83 6.59
N LEU A 87 -25.28 3.67 6.01
CA LEU A 87 -26.16 2.92 5.11
C LEU A 87 -27.44 2.50 5.82
N HIS A 88 -27.33 1.97 7.04
CA HIS A 88 -28.46 1.54 7.84
C HIS A 88 -29.41 2.71 8.17
N VAL A 89 -28.86 3.85 8.60
CA VAL A 89 -29.67 5.05 8.88
C VAL A 89 -30.37 5.57 7.61
N ALA A 90 -29.74 5.40 6.45
CA ALA A 90 -30.33 5.76 5.15
C ALA A 90 -31.36 4.73 4.64
N GLY A 91 -31.57 3.61 5.35
CA GLY A 91 -32.48 2.54 4.93
C GLY A 91 -31.95 1.68 3.79
N ILE A 92 -30.64 1.69 3.57
CA ILE A 92 -29.97 0.94 2.51
C ILE A 92 -29.52 -0.42 3.06
N GLU A 93 -29.84 -1.50 2.34
CA GLU A 93 -29.46 -2.85 2.72
C GLU A 93 -27.94 -3.04 2.64
N VAL A 94 -27.33 -3.51 3.73
CA VAL A 94 -25.91 -3.86 3.78
C VAL A 94 -25.75 -5.36 3.54
N GLN A 95 -25.07 -5.72 2.46
CA GLN A 95 -24.65 -7.09 2.18
C GLN A 95 -23.22 -7.30 2.63
N TRP A 96 -23.05 -8.04 3.73
CA TRP A 96 -21.72 -8.37 4.23
C TRP A 96 -21.04 -9.40 3.33
N GLY A 97 -19.83 -9.11 2.92
CA GLY A 97 -19.03 -10.00 2.08
C GLY A 97 -17.59 -9.56 2.02
N ASP A 98 -16.71 -10.45 1.58
CA ASP A 98 -15.29 -10.13 1.39
C ASP A 98 -15.11 -9.02 0.35
N ASP A 99 -14.06 -8.21 0.53
CA ASP A 99 -13.61 -7.23 -0.45
C ASP A 99 -13.36 -7.94 -1.81
N PRO A 100 -14.05 -7.51 -2.90
CA PRO A 100 -13.89 -8.14 -4.21
C PRO A 100 -12.49 -8.05 -4.78
N CYS A 101 -11.68 -7.08 -4.34
CA CYS A 101 -10.29 -6.94 -4.76
C CYS A 101 -9.34 -7.93 -4.07
N ARG A 102 -9.74 -8.54 -2.95
CA ARG A 102 -8.87 -9.36 -2.11
C ARG A 102 -8.24 -10.52 -2.88
N LEU A 103 -9.03 -11.32 -3.56
CA LEU A 103 -8.53 -12.48 -4.30
C LEU A 103 -7.78 -12.07 -5.57
N PRO A 104 -8.31 -11.22 -6.46
CA PRO A 104 -7.55 -10.75 -7.63
C PRO A 104 -6.20 -10.13 -7.28
N LYS A 105 -6.13 -9.31 -6.23
CA LYS A 105 -4.88 -8.72 -5.73
C LYS A 105 -3.90 -9.78 -5.21
N ALA A 106 -4.38 -10.85 -4.59
CA ALA A 106 -3.54 -11.95 -4.11
C ALA A 106 -2.96 -12.79 -5.26
N CYS A 107 -3.70 -12.93 -6.37
CA CYS A 107 -3.27 -13.66 -7.56
C CYS A 107 -2.46 -12.74 -8.48
N LYS A 108 -1.13 -12.74 -8.32
CA LYS A 108 -0.24 -11.84 -9.04
C LYS A 108 -0.23 -12.13 -10.56
N ASN A 109 -0.31 -11.07 -11.36
CA ASN A 109 -0.18 -11.15 -12.81
C ASN A 109 1.29 -11.30 -13.26
N ALA A 110 1.50 -11.49 -14.56
CA ALA A 110 2.84 -11.71 -15.12
C ALA A 110 3.79 -10.52 -14.90
N ALA A 111 3.29 -9.28 -14.97
CA ALA A 111 4.09 -8.08 -14.75
C ALA A 111 4.51 -7.94 -13.28
N GLU A 112 3.59 -8.19 -12.34
CA GLU A 112 3.87 -8.19 -10.91
C GLU A 112 4.90 -9.27 -10.52
N ILE A 113 4.78 -10.47 -11.10
CA ILE A 113 5.73 -11.57 -10.88
C ILE A 113 7.11 -11.21 -11.44
N ALA A 114 7.19 -10.67 -12.64
CA ALA A 114 8.47 -10.25 -13.25
C ALA A 114 9.14 -9.15 -12.43
N ALA A 115 8.39 -8.12 -12.02
CA ALA A 115 8.91 -7.03 -11.19
C ALA A 115 9.40 -7.54 -9.82
N THR A 116 8.67 -8.46 -9.19
CA THR A 116 9.07 -9.07 -7.92
C THR A 116 10.38 -9.87 -8.05
N ARG A 117 10.54 -10.65 -9.13
CA ARG A 117 11.77 -11.39 -9.39
C ARG A 117 12.97 -10.46 -9.57
N GLU A 118 12.81 -9.40 -10.34
CA GLU A 118 13.86 -8.40 -10.56
C GLU A 118 14.24 -7.68 -9.26
N ALA A 119 13.24 -7.27 -8.45
CA ALA A 119 13.49 -6.63 -7.16
C ALA A 119 14.27 -7.55 -6.22
N HIS A 120 13.89 -8.82 -6.13
CA HIS A 120 14.60 -9.80 -5.29
C HIS A 120 16.01 -10.10 -5.80
N LEU A 121 16.25 -10.09 -7.11
CA LEU A 121 17.60 -10.28 -7.67
C LEU A 121 18.52 -9.13 -7.24
N ARG A 122 18.05 -7.90 -7.32
CA ARG A 122 18.83 -6.72 -6.90
C ARG A 122 19.05 -6.67 -5.40
N ASP A 123 18.01 -6.92 -4.61
CA ASP A 123 18.13 -6.96 -3.15
C ASP A 123 19.02 -8.11 -2.69
N GLY A 124 18.95 -9.27 -3.38
CA GLY A 124 19.84 -10.41 -3.13
C GLY A 124 21.30 -10.08 -3.37
N ALA A 125 21.62 -9.32 -4.43
CA ALA A 125 22.99 -8.86 -4.67
C ALA A 125 23.47 -7.92 -3.56
N ALA A 126 22.65 -6.94 -3.17
CA ALA A 126 22.96 -6.04 -2.06
C ALA A 126 23.16 -6.80 -0.73
N MET A 127 22.36 -7.84 -0.49
CA MET A 127 22.48 -8.68 0.69
C MET A 127 23.79 -9.47 0.69
N VAL A 128 24.23 -10.02 -0.45
CA VAL A 128 25.52 -10.74 -0.57
C VAL A 128 26.68 -9.79 -0.29
N GLU A 129 26.68 -8.58 -0.85
CA GLU A 129 27.70 -7.58 -0.57
C GLU A 129 27.73 -7.16 0.90
N PHE A 130 26.56 -6.98 1.51
CA PHE A 130 26.42 -6.68 2.93
C PHE A 130 26.98 -7.79 3.81
N LEU A 131 26.63 -9.06 3.53
CA LEU A 131 27.11 -10.20 4.32
C LEU A 131 28.63 -10.33 4.23
N ARG A 132 29.21 -10.17 3.05
CA ARG A 132 30.66 -10.14 2.86
C ARG A 132 31.29 -9.02 3.70
N TRP A 133 30.75 -7.79 3.62
CA TRP A 133 31.24 -6.68 4.42
C TRP A 133 31.15 -6.98 5.92
N LEU A 134 30.06 -7.57 6.37
CA LEU A 134 29.85 -7.92 7.78
C LEU A 134 30.90 -8.93 8.28
N ASP A 135 31.19 -9.95 7.49
CA ASP A 135 32.21 -10.96 7.81
C ASP A 135 33.61 -10.34 7.91
N GLU A 136 33.93 -9.38 7.03
CA GLU A 136 35.23 -8.69 7.00
C GLU A 136 35.34 -7.66 8.15
N ALA A 137 34.27 -6.96 8.51
CA ALA A 137 34.30 -5.88 9.48
C ALA A 137 34.08 -6.33 10.93
N SER A 138 33.29 -7.38 11.16
CA SER A 138 32.90 -7.82 12.52
C SER A 138 34.09 -8.21 13.42
N PRO A 139 35.19 -8.84 12.95
CA PRO A 139 36.32 -9.18 13.79
C PRO A 139 37.03 -7.98 14.40
N SER A 140 36.88 -6.78 13.83
CA SER A 140 37.49 -5.55 14.35
C SER A 140 36.87 -5.06 15.66
N GLY A 141 35.66 -5.53 16.00
CA GLY A 141 34.96 -5.19 17.26
C GLY A 141 34.37 -3.78 17.32
N GLY A 142 34.39 -3.03 16.22
CA GLY A 142 33.93 -1.63 16.18
C GLY A 142 32.49 -1.43 15.69
N LEU A 143 31.76 -2.51 15.36
CA LEU A 143 30.39 -2.41 14.85
C LEU A 143 29.38 -2.18 15.95
N THR A 144 28.39 -1.38 15.65
CA THR A 144 27.16 -1.22 16.42
C THR A 144 25.98 -1.68 15.61
N GLU A 145 24.86 -2.00 16.25
CA GLU A 145 23.59 -2.35 15.58
C GLU A 145 23.18 -1.26 14.58
N ILE A 146 23.33 0.02 14.94
CA ILE A 146 23.00 1.15 14.07
C ILE A 146 23.92 1.19 12.85
N SER A 147 25.25 0.99 13.03
CA SER A 147 26.19 0.97 11.89
C SER A 147 25.93 -0.17 10.92
N VAL A 148 25.50 -1.32 11.44
CA VAL A 148 25.12 -2.49 10.62
C VAL A 148 23.86 -2.20 9.81
N VAL A 149 22.83 -1.60 10.40
CA VAL A 149 21.61 -1.17 9.72
C VAL A 149 21.96 -0.17 8.61
N GLN A 150 22.76 0.85 8.91
CA GLN A 150 23.16 1.87 7.93
C GLN A 150 23.96 1.27 6.76
N ALA A 151 24.81 0.28 7.02
CA ALA A 151 25.57 -0.42 5.99
C ALA A 151 24.64 -1.19 5.05
N LEU A 152 23.70 -1.98 5.58
CA LEU A 152 22.72 -2.72 4.75
C LEU A 152 21.91 -1.78 3.86
N GLU A 153 21.39 -0.69 4.43
CA GLU A 153 20.66 0.30 3.65
C GLU A 153 21.56 0.98 2.61
N GLY A 154 22.85 1.19 2.91
CA GLY A 154 23.84 1.72 1.98
C GLY A 154 24.02 0.81 0.76
N PHE A 155 24.15 -0.50 0.96
CA PHE A 155 24.25 -1.48 -0.13
C PHE A 155 22.97 -1.50 -0.98
N ARG A 156 21.80 -1.42 -0.37
CA ARG A 156 20.51 -1.33 -1.07
C ARG A 156 20.41 -0.05 -1.91
N ARG A 157 20.82 1.10 -1.35
CA ARG A 157 20.83 2.38 -2.10
C ARG A 157 21.81 2.34 -3.28
N ALA A 158 22.93 1.64 -3.14
CA ALA A 158 23.91 1.49 -4.20
C ALA A 158 23.38 0.74 -5.45
N THR A 159 22.30 -0.01 -5.33
CA THR A 159 21.61 -0.63 -6.48
C THR A 159 20.94 0.40 -7.40
N ASN A 160 20.75 1.66 -6.97
CA ASN A 160 20.01 2.73 -7.63
C ASN A 160 18.54 2.36 -7.96
N ALA A 161 17.99 1.36 -7.28
CA ALA A 161 16.62 0.87 -7.47
C ALA A 161 15.79 0.87 -6.18
N LEU A 162 16.40 1.24 -5.05
CA LEU A 162 15.67 1.36 -3.79
C LEU A 162 14.77 2.59 -3.82
N HIS A 163 13.46 2.37 -3.74
CA HIS A 163 12.49 3.44 -3.53
C HIS A 163 12.38 3.78 -2.03
N ASP A 164 12.10 2.76 -1.21
CA ASP A 164 12.03 2.86 0.25
C ASP A 164 12.24 1.47 0.86
N ILE A 165 12.54 1.43 2.17
CA ILE A 165 12.54 0.19 2.94
C ILE A 165 11.11 -0.17 3.38
N SER A 166 10.80 -1.46 3.44
CA SER A 166 9.44 -1.93 3.78
C SER A 166 9.07 -1.69 5.27
N PHE A 167 10.09 -1.66 6.15
CA PHE A 167 9.99 -1.34 7.58
C PHE A 167 11.39 -1.03 8.11
N ASP A 168 11.47 -0.44 9.30
CA ASP A 168 12.76 -0.18 9.93
C ASP A 168 13.53 -1.47 10.15
N THR A 169 14.80 -1.48 9.74
CA THR A 169 15.64 -2.67 9.87
C THR A 169 15.80 -3.02 11.35
N ILE A 170 15.46 -4.25 11.70
CA ILE A 170 15.63 -4.79 13.06
C ILE A 170 17.00 -5.44 13.13
N CYS A 171 17.85 -4.95 14.03
CA CYS A 171 19.17 -5.51 14.29
C CYS A 171 19.39 -5.55 15.80
N GLY A 172 19.60 -6.73 16.32
CA GLY A 172 19.90 -6.96 17.74
C GLY A 172 21.16 -7.80 17.92
N SER A 173 22.00 -7.45 18.90
CA SER A 173 23.20 -8.18 19.24
C SER A 173 23.36 -8.33 20.76
N GLY A 174 23.84 -9.47 21.22
CA GLY A 174 24.01 -9.74 22.64
C GLY A 174 22.70 -9.64 23.41
N PRO A 175 22.61 -8.78 24.43
CA PRO A 175 21.38 -8.61 25.24
C PRO A 175 20.18 -8.09 24.50
N ASN A 176 20.38 -7.47 23.34
CA ASN A 176 19.32 -6.91 22.48
C ASN A 176 18.84 -7.93 21.41
N GLY A 177 19.53 -9.05 21.27
CA GLY A 177 19.15 -10.14 20.40
C GLY A 177 18.31 -11.14 21.19
N ALA A 178 16.98 -10.98 21.16
CA ALA A 178 16.08 -11.89 21.87
C ALA A 178 15.73 -13.12 21.05
#